data_ba804c1ff30ae0556e770d67e88ce101
#
_entry.id   ba804c1ff30ae0556e770d67e88ce101
#
_cell.length_a   1.000
_cell.length_b   1.000
_cell.length_c   1.000
_cell.angle_alpha   90.00
_cell.angle_beta   90.00
_cell.angle_gamma   90.00
#
_symmetry.space_group_name_H-M   'P 1'
#
loop_
_entity.id
_entity.type
_entity.pdbx_description
1 polymer ?
#
loop_
_entity_poly.entity_id
_entity_poly.type
_entity_poly.pdbx_seq_one_letter_code
_entity_poly.pdbx_strand_id
1 'polypeptide(L)'
;LFYYFLSTFSVMKKRYLRLAVLTAGVLLTAQTGLSAAALSTFDAAYYAAQYPDVAAVCGNDEGALLRHYLDHGIDEGRKPSADGIAGDDELSLTEAQFSSVWSPVAINKLAHYKSLKRKCADEEFAQAYQEALKVVTPLALMSREDQLYGIASALRAVVDDGSMAYSMEANHYNDPYGYFVLRTASCAGCARATALCLDILGIPYEHVNENQYSHQWCRVPMEDGSYWICDAFGLYCGPEPEPYQHPYF
;
A
#
# COMPACT_ATOMS: atom_id res chain seq x y z
N LEU A 1 4.37 6.07 -25.27
CA LEU A 1 3.68 6.08 -23.96
C LEU A 1 4.49 5.34 -22.89
N PHE A 2 5.15 4.24 -23.22
CA PHE A 2 6.01 3.46 -22.31
C PHE A 2 7.26 4.23 -21.82
N TYR A 3 7.73 5.24 -22.56
CA TYR A 3 8.92 6.02 -22.23
C TYR A 3 8.72 7.07 -21.13
N TYR A 4 7.49 7.53 -20.90
CA TYR A 4 7.18 8.53 -19.84
C TYR A 4 7.11 7.91 -18.45
N PHE A 5 6.76 6.64 -18.34
CA PHE A 5 6.72 5.94 -17.04
C PHE A 5 8.14 5.70 -16.47
N LEU A 6 9.17 5.64 -17.35
CA LEU A 6 10.56 5.43 -16.95
C LEU A 6 11.31 6.73 -16.61
N SER A 7 10.83 7.91 -17.05
CA SER A 7 11.56 9.17 -16.83
C SER A 7 11.24 9.86 -15.50
N THR A 8 10.10 9.61 -14.88
CA THR A 8 9.76 10.11 -13.54
C THR A 8 10.38 9.27 -12.41
N PHE A 9 10.92 8.08 -12.72
CA PHE A 9 11.62 7.22 -11.77
C PHE A 9 13.01 7.69 -11.35
N SER A 10 13.55 8.77 -11.94
CA SER A 10 14.97 9.13 -11.79
C SER A 10 15.28 10.09 -10.64
N VAL A 11 14.32 10.57 -9.85
CA VAL A 11 14.59 11.59 -8.81
C VAL A 11 14.12 11.17 -7.41
N MET A 12 13.37 10.08 -7.26
CA MET A 12 12.98 9.60 -5.93
C MET A 12 13.98 8.56 -5.43
N LYS A 13 14.58 8.79 -4.25
CA LYS A 13 15.32 7.76 -3.52
C LYS A 13 14.36 6.58 -3.32
N LYS A 14 14.62 5.47 -4.04
CA LYS A 14 13.82 4.26 -3.96
C LYS A 14 13.97 3.66 -2.58
N ARG A 15 13.02 3.89 -1.70
CA ARG A 15 12.84 3.12 -0.48
C ARG A 15 11.93 1.94 -0.83
N TYR A 16 12.48 0.78 -1.07
CA TYR A 16 11.73 -0.46 -1.19
C TYR A 16 11.87 -1.22 0.12
N LEU A 17 10.91 -1.09 1.03
CA LEU A 17 10.79 -2.04 2.12
C LEU A 17 10.33 -3.38 1.51
N ARG A 18 11.27 -4.30 1.29
CA ARG A 18 10.94 -5.68 0.90
C ARG A 18 10.60 -6.46 2.16
N LEU A 19 9.35 -6.36 2.58
CA LEU A 19 8.85 -7.11 3.71
C LEU A 19 8.78 -8.60 3.34
N ALA A 20 9.76 -9.40 3.77
CA ALA A 20 9.66 -10.84 3.77
C ALA A 20 8.98 -11.28 5.07
N VAL A 21 7.64 -11.27 5.11
CA VAL A 21 6.90 -11.96 6.16
C VAL A 21 7.05 -13.45 5.91
N LEU A 22 7.81 -14.14 6.75
CA LEU A 22 7.91 -15.60 6.71
C LEU A 22 6.59 -16.23 7.17
N THR A 23 5.60 -16.28 6.26
CA THR A 23 4.46 -17.19 6.45
C THR A 23 4.93 -18.59 6.12
N ALA A 24 4.81 -19.51 7.05
CA ALA A 24 5.03 -20.94 6.82
C ALA A 24 4.06 -21.39 5.70
N GLY A 25 4.54 -21.49 4.45
CA GLY A 25 3.79 -22.20 3.45
C GLY A 25 3.72 -21.69 2.01
N VAL A 26 4.57 -20.79 1.51
CA VAL A 26 4.73 -20.65 0.04
C VAL A 26 6.17 -20.32 -0.31
N LEU A 27 6.92 -21.35 -0.67
CA LEU A 27 8.22 -21.24 -1.30
C LEU A 27 7.98 -20.96 -2.79
N LEU A 28 7.99 -19.69 -3.21
CA LEU A 28 8.08 -19.36 -4.64
C LEU A 28 9.55 -19.24 -5.00
N THR A 29 10.16 -20.34 -5.46
CA THR A 29 11.52 -20.38 -6.00
C THR A 29 11.55 -19.66 -7.35
N ALA A 30 11.86 -18.38 -7.38
CA ALA A 30 12.39 -17.76 -8.57
C ALA A 30 13.92 -18.00 -8.61
N GLN A 31 14.37 -18.99 -9.37
CA GLN A 31 15.77 -19.20 -9.65
C GLN A 31 16.27 -18.09 -10.59
N THR A 32 16.81 -17.03 -10.00
CA THR A 32 17.81 -16.19 -10.65
C THR A 32 19.05 -16.23 -9.77
N GLY A 33 20.16 -16.68 -10.32
CA GLY A 33 21.41 -16.92 -9.61
C GLY A 33 22.16 -15.66 -9.17
N LEU A 34 21.50 -14.83 -8.32
CA LEU A 34 22.16 -13.88 -7.46
C LEU A 34 22.12 -14.46 -6.04
N SER A 35 23.28 -14.52 -5.40
CA SER A 35 23.37 -14.77 -3.94
C SER A 35 22.47 -13.73 -3.27
N ALA A 36 21.31 -14.18 -2.79
CA ALA A 36 20.45 -13.33 -1.99
C ALA A 36 21.22 -13.00 -0.71
N ALA A 37 21.66 -11.76 -0.55
CA ALA A 37 22.09 -11.26 0.73
C ALA A 37 20.94 -11.53 1.72
N ALA A 38 21.23 -12.14 2.87
CA ALA A 38 20.21 -12.36 3.88
C ALA A 38 19.71 -11.00 4.34
N LEU A 39 18.39 -10.80 4.32
CA LEU A 39 17.78 -9.57 4.82
C LEU A 39 18.13 -9.38 6.29
N SER A 40 18.36 -8.14 6.72
CA SER A 40 18.55 -7.82 8.13
C SER A 40 17.30 -8.18 8.93
N THR A 41 17.50 -8.68 10.15
CA THR A 41 16.42 -8.91 11.12
C THR A 41 16.37 -7.75 12.11
N PHE A 42 15.22 -7.50 12.72
CA PHE A 42 15.12 -6.55 13.82
C PHE A 42 15.32 -7.28 15.16
N ASP A 43 16.28 -6.80 15.96
CA ASP A 43 16.55 -7.26 17.33
C ASP A 43 16.29 -6.12 18.31
N ALA A 44 15.13 -6.19 18.99
CA ALA A 44 14.70 -5.16 19.93
C ALA A 44 15.65 -5.01 21.13
N ALA A 45 16.22 -6.13 21.62
CA ALA A 45 17.15 -6.08 22.76
C ALA A 45 18.47 -5.40 22.37
N TYR A 46 19.01 -5.74 21.20
CA TYR A 46 20.17 -5.05 20.64
C TYR A 46 19.86 -3.56 20.43
N TYR A 47 18.71 -3.23 19.81
CA TYR A 47 18.36 -1.87 19.48
C TYR A 47 18.23 -0.99 20.72
N ALA A 48 17.56 -1.48 21.77
CA ALA A 48 17.44 -0.77 23.04
C ALA A 48 18.80 -0.57 23.74
N ALA A 49 19.67 -1.59 23.71
CA ALA A 49 21.00 -1.51 24.31
C ALA A 49 21.94 -0.58 23.55
N GLN A 50 21.86 -0.59 22.21
CA GLN A 50 22.72 0.23 21.35
C GLN A 50 22.30 1.70 21.33
N TYR A 51 20.99 1.99 21.52
CA TYR A 51 20.42 3.33 21.43
C TYR A 51 19.65 3.71 22.71
N PRO A 52 20.39 4.08 23.81
CA PRO A 52 19.77 4.39 25.11
C PRO A 52 18.79 5.57 25.05
N ASP A 53 18.97 6.51 24.11
CA ASP A 53 18.05 7.63 23.85
C ASP A 53 16.67 7.12 23.42
N VAL A 54 16.62 6.10 22.56
CA VAL A 54 15.39 5.46 22.13
C VAL A 54 14.79 4.63 23.27
N ALA A 55 15.60 3.85 23.97
CA ALA A 55 15.15 3.04 25.09
C ALA A 55 14.55 3.89 26.22
N ALA A 56 15.03 5.11 26.42
CA ALA A 56 14.47 6.04 27.40
C ALA A 56 13.01 6.44 27.08
N VAL A 57 12.61 6.42 25.79
CA VAL A 57 11.27 6.78 25.34
C VAL A 57 10.38 5.53 25.13
N CYS A 58 10.92 4.52 24.45
CA CYS A 58 10.19 3.31 24.06
C CYS A 58 10.23 2.21 25.13
N GLY A 59 11.11 2.30 26.11
CA GLY A 59 11.36 1.21 27.07
C GLY A 59 11.93 -0.02 26.37
N ASN A 60 11.45 -1.19 26.78
CA ASN A 60 11.79 -2.48 26.15
C ASN A 60 10.61 -3.04 25.33
N ASP A 61 9.66 -2.18 24.93
CA ASP A 61 8.55 -2.61 24.10
C ASP A 61 9.03 -2.84 22.66
N GLU A 62 8.97 -4.09 22.20
CA GLU A 62 9.48 -4.49 20.89
C GLU A 62 8.76 -3.75 19.74
N GLY A 63 7.45 -3.58 19.86
CA GLY A 63 6.67 -2.87 18.83
C GLY A 63 7.04 -1.38 18.77
N ALA A 64 7.20 -0.72 19.92
CA ALA A 64 7.62 0.68 19.97
C ALA A 64 9.03 0.89 19.43
N LEU A 65 9.98 -0.01 19.78
CA LEU A 65 11.35 0.02 19.29
C LEU A 65 11.42 -0.21 17.78
N LEU A 66 10.66 -1.19 17.27
CA LEU A 66 10.59 -1.45 15.83
C LEU A 66 9.94 -0.27 15.09
N ARG A 67 8.87 0.30 15.59
CA ARG A 67 8.26 1.51 15.01
C ARG A 67 9.23 2.66 14.94
N HIS A 68 9.95 2.93 16.03
CA HIS A 68 10.99 3.96 16.02
C HIS A 68 12.03 3.70 14.92
N TYR A 69 12.48 2.43 14.75
CA TYR A 69 13.43 2.09 13.70
C TYR A 69 12.87 2.40 12.30
N LEU A 70 11.62 2.00 12.04
CA LEU A 70 10.96 2.22 10.74
C LEU A 70 10.72 3.72 10.46
N ASP A 71 10.29 4.49 11.47
CA ASP A 71 9.91 5.89 11.31
C ASP A 71 11.12 6.85 11.30
N HIS A 72 12.20 6.49 12.01
CA HIS A 72 13.35 7.37 12.25
C HIS A 72 14.71 6.68 12.07
N GLY A 73 14.86 5.47 12.60
CA GLY A 73 16.16 4.79 12.70
C GLY A 73 16.80 4.51 11.34
N ILE A 74 16.01 4.24 10.32
CA ILE A 74 16.46 4.07 8.93
C ILE A 74 17.16 5.34 8.45
N ASP A 75 16.50 6.50 8.59
CA ASP A 75 17.04 7.80 8.16
C ASP A 75 18.23 8.27 8.98
N GLU A 76 18.25 7.91 10.27
CA GLU A 76 19.36 8.19 11.18
C GLU A 76 20.54 7.25 10.96
N GLY A 77 20.44 6.27 10.04
CA GLY A 77 21.49 5.30 9.76
C GLY A 77 21.75 4.36 10.93
N ARG A 78 20.73 4.07 11.77
CA ARG A 78 20.85 3.12 12.88
C ARG A 78 20.86 1.68 12.36
N LYS A 79 21.44 0.76 13.15
CA LYS A 79 21.43 -0.67 12.84
C LYS A 79 20.22 -1.35 13.47
N PRO A 80 19.49 -2.21 12.74
CA PRO A 80 18.34 -2.95 13.28
C PRO A 80 18.75 -4.12 14.19
N SER A 81 19.97 -4.65 14.01
CA SER A 81 20.55 -5.76 14.78
C SER A 81 22.08 -5.70 14.75
N ALA A 82 22.75 -6.53 15.51
CA ALA A 82 24.23 -6.58 15.59
C ALA A 82 24.85 -6.82 14.20
N ASP A 83 24.28 -7.76 13.45
CA ASP A 83 24.73 -8.13 12.11
C ASP A 83 24.02 -7.35 10.98
N GLY A 84 23.08 -6.47 11.34
CA GLY A 84 22.31 -5.66 10.40
C GLY A 84 23.12 -4.52 9.79
N ILE A 85 22.67 -4.06 8.63
CA ILE A 85 23.24 -2.91 7.92
C ILE A 85 22.65 -1.62 8.51
N ALA A 86 23.47 -0.59 8.66
CA ALA A 86 23.02 0.71 9.15
C ALA A 86 22.08 1.39 8.16
N GLY A 87 20.90 1.80 8.63
CA GLY A 87 19.88 2.41 7.77
C GLY A 87 19.26 1.44 6.78
N ASP A 88 19.29 0.13 7.06
CA ASP A 88 18.71 -0.90 6.20
C ASP A 88 17.18 -0.77 6.22
N ASP A 89 16.61 -0.57 5.04
CA ASP A 89 15.16 -0.48 4.79
C ASP A 89 14.58 -1.82 4.29
N GLU A 90 15.41 -2.84 4.09
CA GLU A 90 14.99 -4.20 3.73
C GLU A 90 15.06 -5.14 4.95
N LEU A 91 13.98 -5.26 5.71
CA LEU A 91 13.92 -6.11 6.89
C LEU A 91 13.15 -7.41 6.66
N SER A 92 13.66 -8.48 7.28
CA SER A 92 12.90 -9.71 7.50
C SER A 92 12.25 -9.65 8.88
N LEU A 93 10.94 -9.47 8.94
CA LEU A 93 10.17 -9.41 10.19
C LEU A 93 9.45 -10.75 10.44
N THR A 94 9.36 -11.14 11.70
CA THR A 94 8.43 -12.20 12.11
C THR A 94 6.99 -11.71 12.03
N GLU A 95 6.03 -12.64 11.94
CA GLU A 95 4.60 -12.30 11.97
C GLU A 95 4.22 -11.52 13.23
N ALA A 96 4.80 -11.88 14.40
CA ALA A 96 4.57 -11.18 15.65
C ALA A 96 5.09 -9.74 15.60
N GLN A 97 6.29 -9.51 15.08
CA GLN A 97 6.87 -8.17 14.90
C GLN A 97 6.01 -7.34 13.95
N PHE A 98 5.65 -7.89 12.80
CA PHE A 98 4.77 -7.21 11.85
C PHE A 98 3.44 -6.81 12.49
N SER A 99 2.78 -7.76 13.18
CA SER A 99 1.49 -7.52 13.85
C SER A 99 1.58 -6.56 15.04
N SER A 100 2.75 -6.38 15.64
CA SER A 100 2.95 -5.42 16.73
C SER A 100 2.94 -3.96 16.25
N VAL A 101 3.28 -3.72 14.98
CA VAL A 101 3.38 -2.37 14.41
C VAL A 101 2.23 -2.03 13.45
N TRP A 102 1.57 -3.04 12.88
CA TRP A 102 0.45 -2.81 11.98
C TRP A 102 -0.63 -3.89 12.09
N SER A 103 -1.87 -3.45 11.95
CA SER A 103 -3.03 -4.30 11.74
C SER A 103 -4.02 -3.61 10.81
N PRO A 104 -4.69 -4.34 9.90
CA PRO A 104 -5.66 -3.75 8.98
C PRO A 104 -6.86 -3.18 9.73
N VAL A 105 -7.42 -2.09 9.24
CA VAL A 105 -8.70 -1.60 9.72
C VAL A 105 -9.77 -2.66 9.45
N ALA A 106 -10.43 -3.13 10.49
CA ALA A 106 -11.43 -4.18 10.38
C ALA A 106 -12.60 -3.75 9.48
N ILE A 107 -13.15 -4.68 8.71
CA ILE A 107 -14.18 -4.43 7.70
C ILE A 107 -15.37 -3.58 8.21
N ASN A 108 -15.81 -3.83 9.45
CA ASN A 108 -16.91 -3.11 10.09
C ASN A 108 -16.51 -1.75 10.67
N LYS A 109 -15.23 -1.38 10.60
CA LYS A 109 -14.66 -0.11 11.10
C LYS A 109 -14.11 0.76 9.95
N LEU A 110 -14.25 0.32 8.69
CA LEU A 110 -13.84 1.12 7.53
C LEU A 110 -14.57 2.47 7.57
N ALA A 111 -13.82 3.55 7.34
CA ALA A 111 -14.37 4.91 7.42
C ALA A 111 -15.49 5.13 6.40
N HIS A 112 -15.36 4.54 5.22
CA HIS A 112 -16.32 4.70 4.12
C HIS A 112 -17.11 3.41 3.85
N TYR A 113 -17.32 2.55 4.87
CA TYR A 113 -17.97 1.25 4.73
C TYR A 113 -19.22 1.27 3.84
N LYS A 114 -20.16 2.21 4.09
CA LYS A 114 -21.42 2.27 3.35
C LYS A 114 -21.25 2.62 1.87
N SER A 115 -20.37 3.56 1.55
CA SER A 115 -20.12 3.99 0.17
C SER A 115 -19.30 2.97 -0.61
N LEU A 116 -18.45 2.20 0.06
CA LEU A 116 -17.67 1.13 -0.53
C LEU A 116 -18.51 -0.14 -0.74
N LYS A 117 -19.27 -0.55 0.28
CA LYS A 117 -20.12 -1.74 0.19
C LYS A 117 -21.23 -1.61 -0.86
N ARG A 118 -21.84 -0.43 -0.96
CA ARG A 118 -22.92 -0.15 -1.93
C ARG A 118 -23.98 -1.25 -1.94
N LYS A 119 -24.11 -1.96 -3.09
CA LYS A 119 -25.09 -3.02 -3.34
C LYS A 119 -24.54 -4.43 -3.09
N CYS A 120 -23.25 -4.56 -2.71
CA CYS A 120 -22.69 -5.87 -2.39
C CYS A 120 -23.43 -6.51 -1.23
N ALA A 121 -23.67 -7.81 -1.30
CA ALA A 121 -23.99 -8.61 -0.14
C ALA A 121 -22.81 -8.58 0.87
N ASP A 122 -23.03 -9.01 2.11
CA ASP A 122 -21.98 -8.97 3.13
C ASP A 122 -20.81 -9.91 2.75
N GLU A 123 -21.12 -11.08 2.20
CA GLU A 123 -20.15 -12.08 1.74
C GLU A 123 -19.36 -11.58 0.53
N GLU A 124 -19.99 -10.89 -0.41
CA GLU A 124 -19.35 -10.30 -1.59
C GLU A 124 -18.36 -9.21 -1.19
N PHE A 125 -18.78 -8.34 -0.28
CA PHE A 125 -17.90 -7.28 0.22
C PHE A 125 -16.75 -7.84 1.05
N ALA A 126 -17.00 -8.92 1.84
CA ALA A 126 -15.96 -9.62 2.58
C ALA A 126 -14.92 -10.25 1.63
N GLN A 127 -15.32 -10.83 0.50
CA GLN A 127 -14.40 -11.34 -0.52
C GLN A 127 -13.55 -10.20 -1.12
N ALA A 128 -14.17 -9.09 -1.49
CA ALA A 128 -13.45 -7.93 -2.00
C ALA A 128 -12.43 -7.38 -0.98
N TYR A 129 -12.80 -7.35 0.30
CA TYR A 129 -11.90 -6.96 1.38
C TYR A 129 -10.70 -7.91 1.50
N GLN A 130 -10.90 -9.22 1.40
CA GLN A 130 -9.81 -10.21 1.44
C GLN A 130 -8.84 -10.05 0.25
N GLU A 131 -9.36 -9.75 -0.94
CA GLU A 131 -8.51 -9.50 -2.11
C GLU A 131 -7.73 -8.17 -1.95
N ALA A 132 -8.38 -7.13 -1.43
CA ALA A 132 -7.71 -5.86 -1.13
C ALA A 132 -6.61 -6.01 -0.06
N LEU A 133 -6.79 -6.87 0.96
CA LEU A 133 -5.76 -7.20 1.95
C LEU A 133 -4.48 -7.74 1.30
N LYS A 134 -4.60 -8.56 0.25
CA LYS A 134 -3.42 -9.08 -0.49
C LYS A 134 -2.61 -7.96 -1.14
N VAL A 135 -3.29 -6.88 -1.55
CA VAL A 135 -2.64 -5.70 -2.14
C VAL A 135 -1.95 -4.87 -1.05
N VAL A 136 -2.63 -4.60 0.06
CA VAL A 136 -2.14 -3.62 1.03
C VAL A 136 -1.17 -4.18 2.06
N THR A 137 -1.25 -5.48 2.39
CA THR A 137 -0.38 -6.09 3.42
C THR A 137 1.11 -5.88 3.12
N PRO A 138 1.62 -6.13 1.90
CA PRO A 138 3.03 -5.87 1.59
C PRO A 138 3.41 -4.38 1.59
N LEU A 139 2.43 -3.47 1.58
CA LEU A 139 2.65 -2.03 1.56
C LEU A 139 2.54 -1.39 2.96
N ALA A 140 2.06 -2.13 3.95
CA ALA A 140 1.58 -1.60 5.23
C ALA A 140 2.61 -0.78 6.02
N LEU A 141 3.90 -1.12 5.92
CA LEU A 141 4.99 -0.44 6.62
C LEU A 141 5.83 0.48 5.72
N MET A 142 5.40 0.71 4.48
CA MET A 142 6.05 1.62 3.54
C MET A 142 5.66 3.08 3.83
N SER A 143 6.42 4.02 3.25
CA SER A 143 6.04 5.44 3.26
C SER A 143 4.66 5.65 2.62
N ARG A 144 4.00 6.76 2.95
CA ARG A 144 2.71 7.11 2.37
C ARG A 144 2.76 7.15 0.84
N GLU A 145 3.79 7.72 0.28
CA GLU A 145 4.03 7.82 -1.15
C GLU A 145 4.13 6.43 -1.78
N ASP A 146 4.93 5.54 -1.19
CA ASP A 146 5.11 4.18 -1.68
C ASP A 146 3.85 3.33 -1.53
N GLN A 147 3.07 3.55 -0.47
CA GLN A 147 1.75 2.93 -0.30
C GLN A 147 0.81 3.31 -1.45
N LEU A 148 0.73 4.61 -1.78
CA LEU A 148 -0.12 5.09 -2.88
C LEU A 148 0.35 4.56 -4.23
N TYR A 149 1.65 4.61 -4.52
CA TYR A 149 2.22 4.03 -5.74
C TYR A 149 2.01 2.53 -5.82
N GLY A 150 2.22 1.82 -4.72
CA GLY A 150 2.02 0.37 -4.65
C GLY A 150 0.58 -0.03 -4.93
N ILE A 151 -0.40 0.68 -4.33
CA ILE A 151 -1.82 0.47 -4.60
C ILE A 151 -2.13 0.76 -6.06
N ALA A 152 -1.77 1.94 -6.58
CA ALA A 152 -2.06 2.33 -7.94
C ALA A 152 -1.44 1.34 -8.96
N SER A 153 -0.19 0.92 -8.73
CA SER A 153 0.52 -0.02 -9.59
C SER A 153 -0.10 -1.41 -9.58
N ALA A 154 -0.44 -1.94 -8.40
CA ALA A 154 -1.06 -3.26 -8.27
C ALA A 154 -2.44 -3.31 -8.92
N LEU A 155 -3.25 -2.27 -8.72
CA LEU A 155 -4.56 -2.19 -9.36
C LEU A 155 -4.42 -1.95 -10.87
N ARG A 156 -3.49 -1.10 -11.30
CA ARG A 156 -3.25 -0.88 -12.72
C ARG A 156 -2.79 -2.13 -13.45
N ALA A 157 -1.97 -2.96 -12.85
CA ALA A 157 -1.48 -4.21 -13.45
C ALA A 157 -2.64 -5.13 -13.89
N VAL A 158 -3.73 -5.18 -13.14
CA VAL A 158 -4.93 -5.96 -13.47
C VAL A 158 -5.67 -5.40 -14.70
N VAL A 159 -5.57 -4.11 -14.93
CA VAL A 159 -6.14 -3.46 -16.14
C VAL A 159 -5.25 -3.71 -17.35
N ASP A 160 -3.92 -3.61 -17.17
CA ASP A 160 -2.93 -3.70 -18.25
C ASP A 160 -2.72 -5.13 -18.74
N ASP A 161 -2.91 -6.15 -17.89
CA ASP A 161 -2.82 -7.56 -18.30
C ASP A 161 -4.04 -8.06 -19.08
N GLY A 162 -5.06 -7.20 -19.23
CA GLY A 162 -6.29 -7.50 -19.96
C GLY A 162 -7.28 -8.39 -19.19
N SER A 163 -7.04 -8.68 -17.92
CA SER A 163 -7.98 -9.45 -17.09
C SER A 163 -9.21 -8.66 -16.64
N MET A 164 -9.18 -7.32 -16.77
CA MET A 164 -10.26 -6.42 -16.38
C MET A 164 -11.16 -6.07 -17.58
N ALA A 165 -12.43 -6.39 -17.51
CA ALA A 165 -13.42 -5.92 -18.45
C ALA A 165 -13.98 -4.55 -18.04
N TYR A 166 -13.87 -3.54 -18.91
CA TYR A 166 -14.54 -2.25 -18.68
C TYR A 166 -16.03 -2.36 -18.95
N SER A 167 -16.85 -1.93 -18.00
CA SER A 167 -18.31 -1.89 -18.16
C SER A 167 -18.91 -0.76 -17.32
N MET A 168 -20.01 -0.19 -17.79
CA MET A 168 -20.87 0.74 -17.03
C MET A 168 -22.27 0.16 -16.79
N GLU A 169 -22.53 -1.06 -17.25
CA GLU A 169 -23.85 -1.71 -17.21
C GLU A 169 -23.87 -3.04 -16.48
N ALA A 170 -22.70 -3.72 -16.37
CA ALA A 170 -22.59 -4.99 -15.68
C ALA A 170 -22.93 -4.86 -14.19
N ASN A 171 -23.41 -5.92 -13.57
CA ASN A 171 -23.55 -5.96 -12.12
C ASN A 171 -22.20 -5.67 -11.45
N HIS A 172 -22.20 -4.90 -10.36
CA HIS A 172 -21.00 -4.56 -9.59
C HIS A 172 -19.93 -3.75 -10.34
N TYR A 173 -20.23 -3.15 -11.51
CA TYR A 173 -19.26 -2.37 -12.28
C TYR A 173 -18.67 -1.18 -11.51
N ASN A 174 -19.31 -0.74 -10.43
CA ASN A 174 -18.95 0.46 -9.68
C ASN A 174 -18.73 0.21 -8.18
N ASP A 175 -18.35 -1.01 -7.81
CA ASP A 175 -18.01 -1.37 -6.44
C ASP A 175 -16.76 -2.26 -6.37
N PRO A 176 -16.15 -2.44 -5.18
CA PRO A 176 -14.92 -3.23 -5.03
C PRO A 176 -15.07 -4.71 -5.39
N TYR A 177 -16.26 -5.31 -5.22
CA TYR A 177 -16.49 -6.71 -5.56
C TYR A 177 -16.37 -6.94 -7.07
N GLY A 178 -16.97 -6.05 -7.87
CA GLY A 178 -16.81 -6.07 -9.33
C GLY A 178 -15.35 -6.00 -9.74
N TYR A 179 -14.59 -5.10 -9.12
CA TYR A 179 -13.18 -4.94 -9.41
C TYR A 179 -12.35 -6.16 -8.99
N PHE A 180 -12.38 -6.53 -7.71
CA PHE A 180 -11.47 -7.52 -7.14
C PHE A 180 -11.83 -8.96 -7.49
N VAL A 181 -13.12 -9.28 -7.61
CA VAL A 181 -13.60 -10.66 -7.73
C VAL A 181 -14.11 -10.96 -9.14
N LEU A 182 -14.99 -10.10 -9.66
CA LEU A 182 -15.60 -10.34 -10.98
C LEU A 182 -14.74 -9.86 -12.15
N ARG A 183 -13.70 -9.07 -11.87
CA ARG A 183 -12.83 -8.48 -12.90
C ARG A 183 -13.60 -7.66 -13.93
N THR A 184 -14.60 -6.94 -13.46
CA THR A 184 -15.44 -6.06 -14.28
C THR A 184 -15.66 -4.74 -13.53
N ALA A 185 -15.20 -3.62 -14.10
CA ALA A 185 -15.32 -2.33 -13.46
C ALA A 185 -15.36 -1.17 -14.47
N SER A 186 -15.93 -0.05 -14.04
CA SER A 186 -15.70 1.27 -14.63
C SER A 186 -14.62 2.01 -13.81
N CYS A 187 -14.34 3.28 -14.19
CA CYS A 187 -13.52 4.17 -13.36
C CYS A 187 -14.04 4.27 -11.91
N ALA A 188 -15.38 4.29 -11.73
CA ALA A 188 -16.00 4.30 -10.41
C ALA A 188 -15.72 3.03 -9.58
N GLY A 189 -15.66 1.86 -10.20
CA GLY A 189 -15.28 0.61 -9.56
C GLY A 189 -13.82 0.58 -9.18
N CYS A 190 -12.95 1.04 -10.08
CA CYS A 190 -11.52 1.14 -9.84
C CYS A 190 -11.22 2.15 -8.71
N ALA A 191 -11.85 3.34 -8.72
CA ALA A 191 -11.70 4.32 -7.65
C ALA A 191 -12.14 3.76 -6.29
N ARG A 192 -13.23 2.97 -6.22
CA ARG A 192 -13.66 2.32 -4.98
C ARG A 192 -12.77 1.15 -4.56
N ALA A 193 -12.15 0.45 -5.50
CA ALA A 193 -11.13 -0.54 -5.18
C ALA A 193 -9.89 0.12 -4.55
N THR A 194 -9.41 1.23 -5.13
CA THR A 194 -8.37 2.08 -4.54
C THR A 194 -8.77 2.56 -3.15
N ALA A 195 -9.97 3.11 -3.02
CA ALA A 195 -10.53 3.60 -1.77
C ALA A 195 -10.63 2.52 -0.68
N LEU A 196 -10.98 1.28 -1.03
CA LEU A 196 -10.99 0.16 -0.09
C LEU A 196 -9.56 -0.14 0.42
N CYS A 197 -8.56 -0.13 -0.45
CA CYS A 197 -7.17 -0.28 -0.04
C CYS A 197 -6.73 0.83 0.92
N LEU A 198 -7.09 2.08 0.65
CA LEU A 198 -6.79 3.23 1.51
C LEU A 198 -7.49 3.10 2.88
N ASP A 199 -8.77 2.75 2.91
CA ASP A 199 -9.52 2.55 4.17
C ASP A 199 -8.90 1.42 5.03
N ILE A 200 -8.44 0.32 4.41
CA ILE A 200 -7.79 -0.79 5.14
C ILE A 200 -6.46 -0.34 5.77
N LEU A 201 -5.71 0.53 5.10
CA LEU A 201 -4.48 1.12 5.64
C LEU A 201 -4.74 2.26 6.65
N GLY A 202 -5.99 2.71 6.79
CA GLY A 202 -6.33 3.87 7.61
C GLY A 202 -5.91 5.21 7.00
N ILE A 203 -5.74 5.27 5.69
CA ILE A 203 -5.35 6.46 4.95
C ILE A 203 -6.59 7.27 4.60
N PRO A 204 -6.70 8.53 5.06
CA PRO A 204 -7.81 9.40 4.69
C PRO A 204 -7.76 9.75 3.19
N TYR A 205 -8.92 9.86 2.57
CA TYR A 205 -9.04 10.25 1.17
C TYR A 205 -10.37 10.95 0.88
N GLU A 206 -10.43 11.63 -0.25
CA GLU A 206 -11.65 12.14 -0.87
C GLU A 206 -11.91 11.34 -2.15
N HIS A 207 -13.14 10.84 -2.35
CA HIS A 207 -13.55 10.23 -3.62
C HIS A 207 -14.03 11.34 -4.55
N VAL A 208 -13.22 11.72 -5.52
CA VAL A 208 -13.54 12.79 -6.46
C VAL A 208 -14.57 12.31 -7.46
N ASN A 209 -15.59 13.15 -7.73
CA ASN A 209 -16.70 12.88 -8.65
C ASN A 209 -17.53 11.61 -8.35
N GLU A 210 -17.65 11.20 -7.09
CA GLU A 210 -18.23 9.92 -6.66
C GLU A 210 -19.59 9.56 -7.30
N ASN A 211 -20.41 10.54 -7.61
CA ASN A 211 -21.77 10.34 -8.12
C ASN A 211 -21.97 10.96 -9.51
N GLN A 212 -20.89 11.17 -10.28
CA GLN A 212 -20.92 11.77 -11.61
C GLN A 212 -20.50 10.78 -12.69
N TYR A 213 -20.85 11.08 -13.94
CA TYR A 213 -20.42 10.29 -15.11
C TYR A 213 -19.00 10.61 -15.57
N SER A 214 -18.40 11.71 -15.05
CA SER A 214 -17.00 12.03 -15.28
C SER A 214 -16.08 11.02 -14.60
N HIS A 215 -14.79 11.06 -14.95
CA HIS A 215 -13.79 10.20 -14.37
C HIS A 215 -13.73 10.35 -12.83
N GLN A 216 -13.38 9.26 -12.13
CA GLN A 216 -13.37 9.18 -10.67
C GLN A 216 -12.02 8.66 -10.20
N TRP A 217 -11.51 9.25 -9.10
CA TRP A 217 -10.24 8.87 -8.45
C TRP A 217 -10.28 9.14 -6.95
N CYS A 218 -9.21 8.76 -6.26
CA CYS A 218 -9.02 9.11 -4.86
C CYS A 218 -8.00 10.25 -4.73
N ARG A 219 -8.36 11.30 -4.00
CA ARG A 219 -7.52 12.43 -3.62
C ARG A 219 -7.09 12.25 -2.18
N VAL A 220 -5.78 12.26 -1.91
CA VAL A 220 -5.22 11.87 -0.61
C VAL A 220 -4.48 13.06 0.00
N PRO A 221 -4.82 13.50 1.23
CA PRO A 221 -4.05 14.51 1.94
C PRO A 221 -2.72 13.92 2.42
N MET A 222 -1.64 14.65 2.20
CA MET A 222 -0.28 14.28 2.62
C MET A 222 0.10 15.02 3.90
N GLU A 223 1.14 14.53 4.60
CA GLU A 223 1.58 15.09 5.89
C GLU A 223 2.11 16.51 5.79
N ASP A 224 2.66 16.89 4.63
CA ASP A 224 3.15 18.25 4.35
C ASP A 224 2.03 19.26 4.02
N GLY A 225 0.76 18.82 4.05
CA GLY A 225 -0.41 19.62 3.71
C GLY A 225 -0.71 19.68 2.21
N SER A 226 0.09 19.04 1.36
CA SER A 226 -0.22 18.87 -0.06
C SER A 226 -1.28 17.78 -0.26
N TYR A 227 -1.71 17.62 -1.51
CA TYR A 227 -2.61 16.54 -1.92
C TYR A 227 -2.00 15.73 -3.05
N TRP A 228 -2.24 14.43 -3.00
CA TRP A 228 -1.88 13.52 -4.08
C TRP A 228 -3.12 12.93 -4.72
N ILE A 229 -3.01 12.66 -6.01
CA ILE A 229 -3.97 11.88 -6.78
C ILE A 229 -3.52 10.42 -6.74
N CYS A 230 -4.44 9.50 -6.43
CA CYS A 230 -4.23 8.07 -6.57
C CYS A 230 -5.28 7.52 -7.54
N ASP A 231 -4.91 7.42 -8.81
CA ASP A 231 -5.76 7.02 -9.92
C ASP A 231 -5.14 5.87 -10.70
N ALA A 232 -5.48 4.65 -10.30
CA ALA A 232 -5.00 3.45 -10.96
C ALA A 232 -5.55 3.32 -12.41
N PHE A 233 -6.78 3.79 -12.67
CA PHE A 233 -7.38 3.68 -13.99
C PHE A 233 -6.88 4.75 -14.95
N GLY A 234 -6.74 5.99 -14.49
CA GLY A 234 -6.25 7.13 -15.28
C GLY A 234 -4.74 7.18 -15.44
N LEU A 235 -3.98 6.26 -14.84
CA LEU A 235 -2.51 6.17 -14.94
C LEU A 235 -1.75 7.29 -14.22
N TYR A 236 -2.31 7.88 -13.18
CA TYR A 236 -1.58 8.87 -12.41
C TYR A 236 -1.62 8.60 -10.92
N CYS A 237 -0.45 8.56 -10.31
CA CYS A 237 -0.27 8.62 -8.87
C CYS A 237 0.84 9.61 -8.54
N GLY A 238 0.51 10.67 -7.79
CA GLY A 238 1.47 11.71 -7.47
C GLY A 238 0.80 13.03 -7.03
N PRO A 239 1.61 14.09 -6.79
CA PRO A 239 1.11 15.36 -6.30
C PRO A 239 0.17 16.05 -7.29
N GLU A 240 -0.79 16.79 -6.74
CA GLU A 240 -1.63 17.71 -7.53
C GLU A 240 -0.84 18.96 -7.96
N PRO A 241 -1.18 19.54 -9.14
CA PRO A 241 -2.15 19.07 -10.14
C PRO A 241 -1.58 17.94 -10.99
N GLU A 242 -2.48 17.22 -11.69
CA GLU A 242 -2.04 16.26 -12.70
C GLU A 242 -1.15 16.94 -13.75
N PRO A 243 -0.08 16.28 -14.22
CA PRO A 243 0.84 16.85 -15.20
C PRO A 243 0.25 16.89 -16.62
N TYR A 244 -0.92 16.29 -16.86
CA TYR A 244 -1.60 16.22 -18.14
C TYR A 244 -3.11 16.31 -17.96
N GLN A 245 -3.80 16.78 -18.99
CA GLN A 245 -5.26 16.75 -19.01
C GLN A 245 -5.73 15.31 -19.23
N HIS A 246 -6.60 14.82 -18.35
CA HIS A 246 -7.17 13.49 -18.48
C HIS A 246 -7.97 13.39 -19.79
N PRO A 247 -7.81 12.33 -20.61
CA PRO A 247 -8.42 12.24 -21.92
C PRO A 247 -9.97 12.18 -21.92
N TYR A 248 -10.58 12.02 -20.75
CA TYR A 248 -12.03 11.90 -20.57
C TYR A 248 -12.68 13.12 -19.88
N PHE A 249 -11.98 14.26 -19.80
CA PHE A 249 -12.49 15.53 -19.29
C PHE A 249 -12.45 16.62 -20.35
#